data_0ddf0893b1c25f600578746a92b40a57
#
_entry.id   0ddf0893b1c25f600578746a92b40a57
#
_cell.length_a   1.000
_cell.length_b   1.000
_cell.length_c   1.000
_cell.angle_alpha   90.00
_cell.angle_beta   90.00
_cell.angle_gamma   90.00
#
_symmetry.space_group_name_H-M   'P 1'
#
loop_
_entity.id
_entity.type
_entity.pdbx_description
1 polymer ?
#
loop_
_entity_poly.entity_id
_entity_poly.type
_entity_poly.pdbx_seq_one_letter_code
_entity_poly.pdbx_strand_id
1 'polypeptide(L)'
;SLIVFPNIFAVNRLGSDFKGIFPAFNDDEFHYLGMIREAYDGHYSLGNVFSGEHKDAPSLTQPLAPIIFAFFAKVFNLSIPATMAINDFISPFAGVLLLYLLLFGLFESRVIAGGFSVLYYLFFISLFSRPVNPQFSFLFFYLGLFFIWKIISDKEITLRRLALFNFGLAVVFGIVFYIYPFVWTSILAVYGLALPFLVLKERRVAFYLKGLLF
;
A
#
# COMPACT_ATOMS: atom_id res chain seq x y z
N SER A 1 10.30 12.72 1.13
CA SER A 1 9.41 12.59 -0.03
C SER A 1 9.19 13.94 -0.68
N LEU A 2 9.26 14.04 -2.01
CA LEU A 2 8.97 15.28 -2.75
C LEU A 2 7.49 15.68 -2.62
N ILE A 3 6.62 14.73 -2.36
CA ILE A 3 5.16 14.91 -2.27
C ILE A 3 4.78 15.76 -1.05
N VAL A 4 5.54 15.68 0.03
CA VAL A 4 5.25 16.45 1.24
C VAL A 4 5.72 17.92 1.14
N PHE A 5 6.57 18.24 0.16
CA PHE A 5 7.16 19.56 0.02
C PHE A 5 6.14 20.70 -0.14
N PRO A 6 5.08 20.57 -0.96
CA PRO A 6 4.03 21.59 -1.04
C PRO A 6 3.29 21.80 0.29
N ASN A 7 3.09 20.76 1.09
CA ASN A 7 2.48 20.88 2.40
C ASN A 7 3.35 21.70 3.36
N ILE A 8 4.67 21.42 3.38
CA ILE A 8 5.64 22.19 4.17
C ILE A 8 5.69 23.66 3.69
N PHE A 9 5.69 23.86 2.36
CA PHE A 9 5.70 25.19 1.78
C PHE A 9 4.44 25.99 2.15
N ALA A 10 3.25 25.36 2.08
CA ALA A 10 1.99 26.01 2.46
C ALA A 10 1.99 26.44 3.94
N VAL A 11 2.42 25.56 4.86
CA VAL A 11 2.53 25.88 6.29
C VAL A 11 3.47 27.04 6.51
N ASN A 12 4.67 27.01 5.90
CA ASN A 12 5.67 28.08 6.07
C ASN A 12 5.19 29.42 5.49
N ARG A 13 4.50 29.41 4.36
CA ARG A 13 4.02 30.62 3.69
C ARG A 13 2.84 31.26 4.41
N LEU A 14 1.91 30.46 4.94
CA LEU A 14 0.72 30.93 5.65
C LEU A 14 1.02 31.29 7.11
N GLY A 15 2.03 30.67 7.74
CA GLY A 15 2.39 30.93 9.11
C GLY A 15 1.18 30.84 10.07
N SER A 16 0.84 31.94 10.73
CA SER A 16 -0.31 32.03 11.65
C SER A 16 -1.67 31.90 10.97
N ASP A 17 -1.73 32.12 9.66
CA ASP A 17 -2.98 32.00 8.87
C ASP A 17 -3.26 30.57 8.44
N PHE A 18 -2.33 29.65 8.64
CA PHE A 18 -2.54 28.24 8.39
C PHE A 18 -3.58 27.66 9.36
N LYS A 19 -4.70 27.21 8.82
CA LYS A 19 -5.85 26.69 9.60
C LYS A 19 -5.92 25.14 9.63
N GLY A 20 -4.80 24.46 9.33
CA GLY A 20 -4.72 22.99 9.40
C GLY A 20 -5.23 22.25 8.16
N ILE A 21 -5.54 22.96 7.08
CA ILE A 21 -5.96 22.36 5.80
C ILE A 21 -4.79 22.44 4.83
N PHE A 22 -4.35 21.28 4.34
CA PHE A 22 -3.26 21.18 3.37
C PHE A 22 -3.79 21.29 1.94
N PRO A 23 -2.93 21.72 0.97
CA PRO A 23 -3.30 21.72 -0.44
C PRO A 23 -3.67 20.32 -0.92
N ALA A 24 -4.82 20.18 -1.56
CA ALA A 24 -5.21 18.95 -2.24
C ALA A 24 -4.53 18.85 -3.61
N PHE A 25 -4.03 17.69 -3.97
CA PHE A 25 -3.36 17.44 -5.26
C PHE A 25 -4.29 16.86 -6.31
N ASN A 26 -5.40 16.25 -5.88
CA ASN A 26 -6.42 15.67 -6.76
C ASN A 26 -7.76 15.56 -6.06
N ASP A 27 -8.83 15.37 -6.84
CA ASP A 27 -10.20 15.32 -6.35
C ASP A 27 -10.48 14.09 -5.46
N ASP A 28 -9.73 12.99 -5.66
CA ASP A 28 -9.85 11.78 -4.83
C ASP A 28 -9.53 12.06 -3.35
N GLU A 29 -8.69 13.06 -3.08
CA GLU A 29 -8.30 13.42 -1.72
C GLU A 29 -9.49 13.83 -0.86
N PHE A 30 -10.41 14.63 -1.42
CA PHE A 30 -11.62 15.03 -0.71
C PHE A 30 -12.53 13.84 -0.41
N HIS A 31 -12.60 12.88 -1.33
CA HIS A 31 -13.36 11.65 -1.12
C HIS A 31 -12.77 10.84 0.06
N TYR A 32 -11.45 10.62 0.06
CA TYR A 32 -10.79 9.90 1.16
C TYR A 32 -10.85 10.64 2.48
N LEU A 33 -10.73 11.97 2.50
CA LEU A 33 -10.90 12.78 3.72
C LEU A 33 -12.30 12.57 4.31
N GLY A 34 -13.34 12.56 3.46
CA GLY A 34 -14.72 12.28 3.86
C GLY A 34 -14.86 10.87 4.46
N MET A 35 -14.33 9.84 3.79
CA MET A 35 -14.37 8.46 4.29
C MET A 35 -13.63 8.30 5.62
N ILE A 36 -12.45 8.90 5.77
CA ILE A 36 -11.68 8.86 7.00
C ILE A 36 -12.45 9.58 8.12
N ARG A 37 -13.14 10.69 7.81
CA ARG A 37 -13.96 11.42 8.77
C ARG A 37 -15.12 10.57 9.26
N GLU A 38 -15.86 9.91 8.37
CA GLU A 38 -16.96 9.01 8.76
C GLU A 38 -16.45 7.87 9.66
N ALA A 39 -15.32 7.23 9.28
CA ALA A 39 -14.70 6.19 10.11
C ALA A 39 -14.22 6.74 11.48
N TYR A 40 -13.70 7.97 11.50
CA TYR A 40 -13.27 8.65 12.73
C TYR A 40 -14.45 8.90 13.64
N ASP A 41 -15.60 9.27 13.13
CA ASP A 41 -16.83 9.51 13.90
C ASP A 41 -17.56 8.21 14.31
N GLY A 42 -17.09 7.03 13.83
CA GLY A 42 -17.61 5.71 14.20
C GLY A 42 -18.54 5.07 13.17
N HIS A 43 -18.75 5.68 12.01
CA HIS A 43 -19.55 5.13 10.90
C HIS A 43 -18.68 4.22 10.01
N TYR A 44 -18.36 3.03 10.47
CA TYR A 44 -17.44 2.12 9.76
C TYR A 44 -18.01 1.49 8.49
N SER A 45 -19.32 1.58 8.26
CA SER A 45 -19.95 1.15 7.01
C SER A 45 -19.52 1.99 5.81
N LEU A 46 -19.10 3.26 6.03
CA LEU A 46 -18.62 4.21 5.01
C LEU A 46 -19.57 4.32 3.83
N GLY A 47 -20.87 4.44 4.08
CA GLY A 47 -21.91 4.58 3.07
C GLY A 47 -21.76 5.87 2.25
N ASN A 48 -22.72 6.77 2.33
CA ASN A 48 -22.60 8.05 1.63
C ASN A 48 -21.81 9.07 2.48
N VAL A 49 -20.58 9.39 2.05
CA VAL A 49 -19.70 10.33 2.77
C VAL A 49 -20.01 11.81 2.48
N PHE A 50 -20.85 12.10 1.49
CA PHE A 50 -21.17 13.46 1.05
C PHE A 50 -22.55 13.94 1.48
N SER A 51 -23.41 13.05 2.00
CA SER A 51 -24.73 13.42 2.49
C SER A 51 -25.02 12.79 3.85
N GLY A 52 -25.98 13.35 4.56
CA GLY A 52 -26.50 12.78 5.82
C GLY A 52 -27.33 11.52 5.63
N GLU A 53 -27.74 11.24 4.39
CA GLU A 53 -28.55 10.09 4.02
C GLU A 53 -27.66 8.86 3.75
N HIS A 54 -28.18 7.69 4.10
CA HIS A 54 -27.51 6.40 3.82
C HIS A 54 -26.09 6.25 4.40
N LYS A 55 -25.79 6.90 5.52
CA LYS A 55 -24.48 6.77 6.20
C LYS A 55 -24.16 5.35 6.61
N ASP A 56 -25.17 4.58 7.01
CA ASP A 56 -25.04 3.19 7.44
C ASP A 56 -25.18 2.18 6.29
N ALA A 57 -25.33 2.66 5.06
CA ALA A 57 -25.32 1.79 3.88
C ALA A 57 -23.92 1.20 3.67
N PRO A 58 -23.80 0.01 3.05
CA PRO A 58 -22.51 -0.56 2.70
C PRO A 58 -21.68 0.37 1.82
N SER A 59 -20.39 0.46 2.08
CA SER A 59 -19.46 1.22 1.24
C SER A 59 -19.46 0.70 -0.20
N LEU A 60 -19.43 1.62 -1.15
CA LEU A 60 -19.26 1.31 -2.57
C LEU A 60 -17.79 1.01 -2.94
N THR A 61 -16.87 1.35 -2.05
CA THR A 61 -15.42 1.15 -2.24
C THR A 61 -14.85 0.37 -1.06
N GLN A 62 -13.60 -0.08 -1.19
CA GLN A 62 -12.93 -0.84 -0.12
C GLN A 62 -12.71 0.05 1.11
N PRO A 63 -13.25 -0.33 2.28
CA PRO A 63 -13.29 0.56 3.45
C PRO A 63 -12.05 0.52 4.33
N LEU A 64 -11.16 -0.50 4.18
CA LEU A 64 -10.15 -0.78 5.18
C LEU A 64 -9.10 0.34 5.30
N ALA A 65 -8.66 0.93 4.19
CA ALA A 65 -7.65 1.98 4.26
C ALA A 65 -8.16 3.23 5.03
N PRO A 66 -9.32 3.81 4.71
CA PRO A 66 -9.89 4.91 5.51
C PRO A 66 -10.04 4.58 7.00
N ILE A 67 -10.45 3.35 7.33
CA ILE A 67 -10.57 2.89 8.72
C ILE A 67 -9.20 2.88 9.41
N ILE A 68 -8.14 2.39 8.73
CA ILE A 68 -6.77 2.41 9.25
C ILE A 68 -6.32 3.85 9.52
N PHE A 69 -6.55 4.78 8.59
CA PHE A 69 -6.18 6.19 8.79
C PHE A 69 -6.96 6.84 9.93
N ALA A 70 -8.26 6.56 10.04
CA ALA A 70 -9.07 7.04 11.16
C ALA A 70 -8.57 6.50 12.51
N PHE A 71 -8.18 5.22 12.56
CA PHE A 71 -7.57 4.62 13.75
C PHE A 71 -6.26 5.31 14.14
N PHE A 72 -5.35 5.56 13.18
CA PHE A 72 -4.11 6.28 13.45
C PHE A 72 -4.38 7.71 13.93
N ALA A 73 -5.30 8.44 13.29
CA ALA A 73 -5.69 9.77 13.71
C ALA A 73 -6.17 9.80 15.18
N LYS A 74 -7.00 8.82 15.57
CA LYS A 74 -7.46 8.69 16.97
C LYS A 74 -6.35 8.35 17.94
N VAL A 75 -5.54 7.33 17.63
CA VAL A 75 -4.48 6.84 18.55
C VAL A 75 -3.44 7.93 18.82
N PHE A 76 -3.06 8.67 17.79
CA PHE A 76 -2.04 9.72 17.92
C PHE A 76 -2.62 11.12 18.18
N ASN A 77 -3.94 11.23 18.35
CA ASN A 77 -4.65 12.51 18.55
C ASN A 77 -4.31 13.54 17.46
N LEU A 78 -4.28 13.11 16.21
CA LEU A 78 -3.98 13.94 15.05
C LEU A 78 -5.27 14.40 14.36
N SER A 79 -5.22 15.55 13.72
CA SER A 79 -6.26 15.91 12.75
C SER A 79 -6.17 15.00 11.52
N ILE A 80 -7.29 14.78 10.83
CA ILE A 80 -7.33 13.95 9.62
C ILE A 80 -6.40 14.53 8.54
N PRO A 81 -6.39 15.85 8.24
CA PRO A 81 -5.43 16.41 7.30
C PRO A 81 -3.97 16.19 7.70
N ALA A 82 -3.64 16.30 9.00
CA ALA A 82 -2.28 16.04 9.48
C ALA A 82 -1.89 14.56 9.27
N THR A 83 -2.82 13.63 9.52
CA THR A 83 -2.60 12.19 9.29
C THR A 83 -2.31 11.91 7.81
N MET A 84 -3.04 12.57 6.90
CA MET A 84 -2.81 12.46 5.45
C MET A 84 -1.46 13.04 5.05
N ALA A 85 -1.09 14.23 5.55
CA ALA A 85 0.22 14.83 5.26
C ALA A 85 1.39 13.97 5.77
N ILE A 86 1.24 13.30 6.91
CA ILE A 86 2.22 12.32 7.42
C ILE A 86 2.30 11.11 6.48
N ASN A 87 1.15 10.63 5.99
CA ASN A 87 1.13 9.53 5.03
C ASN A 87 1.84 9.89 3.72
N ASP A 88 1.74 11.12 3.23
CA ASP A 88 2.44 11.61 2.03
C ASP A 88 3.97 11.55 2.16
N PHE A 89 4.47 11.49 3.39
CA PHE A 89 5.89 11.23 3.64
C PHE A 89 6.18 9.74 3.81
N ILE A 90 5.44 9.07 4.70
CA ILE A 90 5.76 7.69 5.13
C ILE A 90 5.54 6.70 4.01
N SER A 91 4.38 6.74 3.32
CA SER A 91 4.04 5.72 2.32
C SER A 91 4.95 5.75 1.10
N PRO A 92 5.24 6.90 0.46
CA PRO A 92 6.19 6.94 -0.65
C PRO A 92 7.62 6.56 -0.21
N PHE A 93 8.06 6.99 0.98
CA PHE A 93 9.37 6.61 1.49
C PHE A 93 9.49 5.10 1.69
N ALA A 94 8.54 4.50 2.39
CA ALA A 94 8.51 3.06 2.61
C ALA A 94 8.36 2.26 1.30
N GLY A 95 7.54 2.78 0.36
CA GLY A 95 7.37 2.17 -0.96
C GLY A 95 8.66 2.14 -1.77
N VAL A 96 9.40 3.25 -1.81
CA VAL A 96 10.71 3.31 -2.47
C VAL A 96 11.73 2.39 -1.79
N LEU A 97 11.71 2.32 -0.45
CA LEU A 97 12.58 1.43 0.30
C LEU A 97 12.28 -0.05 0.01
N LEU A 98 11.01 -0.43 0.00
CA LEU A 98 10.61 -1.81 -0.33
C LEU A 98 10.98 -2.17 -1.77
N LEU A 99 10.77 -1.24 -2.72
CA LEU A 99 11.19 -1.42 -4.11
C LEU A 99 12.70 -1.56 -4.21
N TYR A 100 13.47 -0.73 -3.50
CA TYR A 100 14.92 -0.86 -3.44
C TYR A 100 15.35 -2.24 -2.93
N LEU A 101 14.76 -2.72 -1.84
CA LEU A 101 15.09 -4.03 -1.27
C LEU A 101 14.76 -5.17 -2.24
N LEU A 102 13.63 -5.08 -2.94
CA LEU A 102 13.25 -6.03 -3.98
C LEU A 102 14.26 -6.03 -5.13
N LEU A 103 14.58 -4.86 -5.68
CA LEU A 103 15.53 -4.72 -6.79
C LEU A 103 16.96 -5.10 -6.37
N PHE A 104 17.36 -4.78 -5.14
CA PHE A 104 18.65 -5.22 -4.61
C PHE A 104 18.72 -6.75 -4.54
N GLY A 105 17.65 -7.39 -4.09
CA GLY A 105 17.58 -8.84 -4.08
C GLY A 105 17.60 -9.48 -5.48
N LEU A 106 17.09 -8.79 -6.50
CA LEU A 106 17.08 -9.28 -7.88
C LEU A 106 18.43 -9.08 -8.59
N PHE A 107 19.05 -7.92 -8.40
CA PHE A 107 20.24 -7.51 -9.19
C PHE A 107 21.56 -7.58 -8.41
N GLU A 108 21.51 -7.75 -7.08
CA GLU A 108 22.67 -7.79 -6.18
C GLU A 108 23.58 -6.55 -6.29
N SER A 109 23.09 -5.46 -6.88
CA SER A 109 23.78 -4.20 -7.12
C SER A 109 23.08 -3.03 -6.45
N ARG A 110 23.76 -2.39 -5.50
CA ARG A 110 23.23 -1.21 -4.80
C ARG A 110 22.99 -0.04 -5.74
N VAL A 111 23.84 0.14 -6.73
CA VAL A 111 23.73 1.25 -7.69
C VAL A 111 22.52 1.05 -8.60
N ILE A 112 22.36 -0.17 -9.14
CA ILE A 112 21.22 -0.51 -10.00
C ILE A 112 19.92 -0.39 -9.20
N ALA A 113 19.85 -1.02 -8.03
CA ALA A 113 18.65 -1.00 -7.20
C ALA A 113 18.28 0.43 -6.79
N GLY A 114 19.25 1.24 -6.33
CA GLY A 114 19.02 2.63 -5.94
C GLY A 114 18.61 3.51 -7.11
N GLY A 115 19.33 3.43 -8.23
CA GLY A 115 19.04 4.18 -9.44
C GLY A 115 17.64 3.91 -9.98
N PHE A 116 17.28 2.64 -10.15
CA PHE A 116 15.94 2.28 -10.65
C PHE A 116 14.83 2.64 -9.66
N SER A 117 15.02 2.50 -8.35
CA SER A 117 14.00 2.89 -7.36
C SER A 117 13.75 4.38 -7.37
N VAL A 118 14.78 5.21 -7.48
CA VAL A 118 14.65 6.67 -7.59
C VAL A 118 13.99 7.06 -8.91
N LEU A 119 14.45 6.50 -10.03
CA LEU A 119 13.84 6.76 -11.34
C LEU A 119 12.37 6.37 -11.37
N TYR A 120 12.02 5.18 -10.86
CA TYR A 120 10.64 4.74 -10.76
C TYR A 120 9.79 5.72 -9.96
N TYR A 121 10.28 6.18 -8.79
CA TYR A 121 9.58 7.17 -7.99
C TYR A 121 9.35 8.48 -8.74
N LEU A 122 10.35 8.97 -9.47
CA LEU A 122 10.24 10.22 -10.23
C LEU A 122 9.27 10.09 -11.42
N PHE A 123 9.34 8.98 -12.16
CA PHE A 123 8.44 8.74 -13.30
C PHE A 123 6.97 8.54 -12.88
N PHE A 124 6.75 7.91 -11.72
CA PHE A 124 5.41 7.60 -11.23
C PHE A 124 4.99 8.47 -10.03
N ILE A 125 5.59 9.66 -9.90
CA ILE A 125 5.29 10.58 -8.79
C ILE A 125 3.80 10.92 -8.70
N SER A 126 3.10 11.00 -9.82
CA SER A 126 1.65 11.22 -9.86
C SER A 126 0.84 10.11 -9.19
N LEU A 127 1.31 8.85 -9.23
CA LEU A 127 0.68 7.75 -8.53
C LEU A 127 0.98 7.81 -7.02
N PHE A 128 2.21 8.19 -6.66
CA PHE A 128 2.60 8.37 -5.26
C PHE A 128 1.98 9.62 -4.61
N SER A 129 1.54 10.61 -5.40
CA SER A 129 0.85 11.79 -4.89
C SER A 129 -0.66 11.62 -4.72
N ARG A 130 -1.23 10.47 -5.11
CA ARG A 130 -2.63 10.15 -4.86
C ARG A 130 -2.77 9.53 -3.47
N PRO A 131 -3.30 10.27 -2.48
CA PRO A 131 -3.34 9.83 -1.11
C PRO A 131 -4.23 8.59 -0.96
N VAL A 132 -3.92 7.76 0.03
CA VAL A 132 -4.57 6.50 0.33
C VAL A 132 -4.37 5.47 -0.79
N ASN A 133 -5.01 5.61 -1.93
CA ASN A 133 -4.88 4.69 -3.05
C ASN A 133 -4.51 5.45 -4.34
N PRO A 134 -3.45 5.02 -5.04
CA PRO A 134 -2.61 3.83 -4.80
C PRO A 134 -1.44 4.02 -3.81
N GLN A 135 -1.18 5.21 -3.28
CA GLN A 135 0.00 5.55 -2.47
C GLN A 135 0.26 4.54 -1.33
N PHE A 136 -0.73 4.34 -0.45
CA PHE A 136 -0.63 3.42 0.69
C PHE A 136 -0.68 1.95 0.25
N SER A 137 -1.52 1.63 -0.71
CA SER A 137 -1.70 0.24 -1.17
C SER A 137 -0.48 -0.33 -1.89
N PHE A 138 0.38 0.51 -2.49
CA PHE A 138 1.62 0.06 -3.11
C PHE A 138 2.64 -0.52 -2.13
N LEU A 139 2.57 -0.17 -0.85
CA LEU A 139 3.38 -0.83 0.17
C LEU A 139 3.14 -2.34 0.18
N PHE A 140 1.88 -2.71 0.16
CA PHE A 140 1.47 -4.11 0.15
C PHE A 140 1.77 -4.79 -1.20
N PHE A 141 1.70 -4.05 -2.31
CA PHE A 141 2.11 -4.55 -3.61
C PHE A 141 3.58 -4.98 -3.60
N TYR A 142 4.49 -4.10 -3.20
CA TYR A 142 5.92 -4.44 -3.13
C TYR A 142 6.22 -5.54 -2.13
N LEU A 143 5.51 -5.56 -1.00
CA LEU A 143 5.64 -6.63 -0.01
C LEU A 143 5.16 -7.97 -0.57
N GLY A 144 4.06 -7.99 -1.31
CA GLY A 144 3.57 -9.17 -2.02
C GLY A 144 4.58 -9.67 -3.05
N LEU A 145 5.13 -8.77 -3.88
CA LEU A 145 6.19 -9.12 -4.84
C LEU A 145 7.45 -9.64 -4.14
N PHE A 146 7.80 -9.09 -2.97
CA PHE A 146 8.93 -9.59 -2.18
C PHE A 146 8.72 -11.03 -1.72
N PHE A 147 7.54 -11.39 -1.22
CA PHE A 147 7.24 -12.77 -0.84
C PHE A 147 7.26 -13.71 -2.04
N ILE A 148 6.65 -13.31 -3.17
CA ILE A 148 6.70 -14.08 -4.41
C ILE A 148 8.14 -14.30 -4.86
N TRP A 149 8.95 -13.24 -4.86
CA TRP A 149 10.36 -13.34 -5.21
C TRP A 149 11.12 -14.30 -4.27
N LYS A 150 10.90 -14.25 -2.96
CA LYS A 150 11.51 -15.18 -2.00
C LYS A 150 11.15 -16.64 -2.28
N ILE A 151 9.90 -16.91 -2.66
CA ILE A 151 9.44 -18.26 -3.02
C ILE A 151 10.15 -18.75 -4.30
N ILE A 152 10.38 -17.85 -5.27
CA ILE A 152 10.97 -18.20 -6.58
C ILE A 152 12.49 -18.33 -6.49
N SER A 153 13.16 -17.45 -5.76
CA SER A 153 14.62 -17.31 -5.76
C SER A 153 15.34 -18.29 -4.84
N ASP A 154 14.69 -18.75 -3.77
CA ASP A 154 15.31 -19.66 -2.78
C ASP A 154 15.28 -21.10 -3.31
N LYS A 155 16.40 -21.54 -3.92
CA LYS A 155 16.55 -22.89 -4.49
C LYS A 155 16.54 -24.00 -3.40
N GLU A 156 16.88 -23.67 -2.18
CA GLU A 156 16.93 -24.59 -1.04
C GLU A 156 15.83 -24.34 -0.03
N ILE A 157 14.71 -23.75 -0.48
CA ILE A 157 13.59 -23.39 0.39
C ILE A 157 13.08 -24.63 1.15
N THR A 158 13.08 -24.53 2.47
CA THR A 158 12.48 -25.55 3.32
C THR A 158 10.95 -25.40 3.35
N LEU A 159 10.22 -26.49 3.65
CA LEU A 159 8.76 -26.44 3.74
C LEU A 159 8.29 -25.37 4.75
N ARG A 160 8.99 -25.23 5.88
CA ARG A 160 8.67 -24.20 6.90
C ARG A 160 8.82 -22.78 6.33
N ARG A 161 9.88 -22.48 5.59
CA ARG A 161 10.07 -21.17 4.96
C ARG A 161 9.05 -20.92 3.86
N LEU A 162 8.75 -21.94 3.05
CA LEU A 162 7.73 -21.85 2.02
C LEU A 162 6.36 -21.55 2.63
N ALA A 163 5.97 -22.25 3.69
CA ALA A 163 4.73 -21.99 4.41
C ALA A 163 4.70 -20.59 5.01
N LEU A 164 5.80 -20.12 5.62
CA LEU A 164 5.88 -18.76 6.17
C LEU A 164 5.72 -17.68 5.09
N PHE A 165 6.36 -17.83 3.94
CA PHE A 165 6.23 -16.85 2.85
C PHE A 165 4.85 -16.87 2.20
N ASN A 166 4.25 -18.05 2.03
CA ASN A 166 2.86 -18.17 1.56
C ASN A 166 1.88 -17.57 2.58
N PHE A 167 2.07 -17.79 3.87
CA PHE A 167 1.26 -17.16 4.92
C PHE A 167 1.40 -15.62 4.87
N GLY A 168 2.63 -15.09 4.76
CA GLY A 168 2.86 -13.66 4.60
C GLY A 168 2.17 -13.10 3.36
N LEU A 169 2.26 -13.81 2.23
CA LEU A 169 1.57 -13.44 0.99
C LEU A 169 0.05 -13.47 1.14
N ALA A 170 -0.50 -14.49 1.82
CA ALA A 170 -1.93 -14.60 2.08
C ALA A 170 -2.44 -13.47 2.98
N VAL A 171 -1.67 -13.07 4.01
CA VAL A 171 -1.99 -11.92 4.87
C VAL A 171 -1.99 -10.62 4.04
N VAL A 172 -0.96 -10.38 3.23
CA VAL A 172 -0.89 -9.22 2.33
C VAL A 172 -2.08 -9.21 1.39
N PHE A 173 -2.39 -10.33 0.76
CA PHE A 173 -3.51 -10.47 -0.16
C PHE A 173 -4.85 -10.18 0.54
N GLY A 174 -5.08 -10.74 1.73
CA GLY A 174 -6.28 -10.48 2.54
C GLY A 174 -6.44 -8.99 2.88
N ILE A 175 -5.36 -8.31 3.27
CA ILE A 175 -5.37 -6.87 3.56
C ILE A 175 -5.71 -6.06 2.32
N VAL A 176 -5.01 -6.28 1.19
CA VAL A 176 -5.22 -5.47 -0.03
C VAL A 176 -6.55 -5.76 -0.70
N PHE A 177 -7.15 -6.93 -0.48
CA PHE A 177 -8.49 -7.23 -0.96
C PHE A 177 -9.53 -6.20 -0.46
N TYR A 178 -9.36 -5.72 0.78
CA TYR A 178 -10.21 -4.70 1.39
C TYR A 178 -9.64 -3.26 1.27
N ILE A 179 -8.48 -3.07 0.63
CA ILE A 179 -7.88 -1.75 0.42
C ILE A 179 -8.06 -1.29 -1.02
N TYR A 180 -7.62 -2.10 -2.02
CA TYR A 180 -7.58 -1.64 -3.41
C TYR A 180 -7.59 -2.79 -4.42
N PRO A 181 -8.60 -2.86 -5.32
CA PRO A 181 -8.78 -4.02 -6.21
C PRO A 181 -7.63 -4.22 -7.20
N PHE A 182 -7.05 -3.14 -7.73
CA PHE A 182 -5.97 -3.24 -8.70
C PHE A 182 -4.70 -3.87 -8.11
N VAL A 183 -4.45 -3.72 -6.82
CA VAL A 183 -3.27 -4.29 -6.17
C VAL A 183 -3.44 -5.79 -5.95
N TRP A 184 -4.55 -6.25 -5.39
CA TRP A 184 -4.71 -7.68 -5.15
C TRP A 184 -4.84 -8.48 -6.45
N THR A 185 -5.50 -7.94 -7.48
CA THR A 185 -5.57 -8.59 -8.80
C THR A 185 -4.20 -8.71 -9.44
N SER A 186 -3.35 -7.68 -9.33
CA SER A 186 -1.98 -7.69 -9.83
C SER A 186 -1.11 -8.71 -9.10
N ILE A 187 -1.17 -8.76 -7.75
CA ILE A 187 -0.45 -9.76 -6.96
C ILE A 187 -0.90 -11.17 -7.34
N LEU A 188 -2.21 -11.40 -7.47
CA LEU A 188 -2.77 -12.69 -7.87
C LEU A 188 -2.30 -13.11 -9.26
N ALA A 189 -2.28 -12.17 -10.23
CA ALA A 189 -1.82 -12.44 -11.58
C ALA A 189 -0.33 -12.83 -11.59
N VAL A 190 0.53 -12.08 -10.90
CA VAL A 190 1.97 -12.38 -10.82
C VAL A 190 2.20 -13.72 -10.13
N TYR A 191 1.52 -14.00 -9.02
CA TYR A 191 1.65 -15.27 -8.31
C TYR A 191 1.11 -16.45 -9.12
N GLY A 192 -0.05 -16.26 -9.78
CA GLY A 192 -0.65 -17.26 -10.65
C GLY A 192 0.22 -17.64 -11.87
N LEU A 193 0.99 -16.67 -12.41
CA LEU A 193 1.97 -16.94 -13.45
C LEU A 193 3.27 -17.57 -12.92
N ALA A 194 3.68 -17.20 -11.69
CA ALA A 194 4.89 -17.73 -11.07
C ALA A 194 4.77 -19.22 -10.70
N LEU A 195 3.61 -19.65 -10.20
CA LEU A 195 3.39 -21.05 -9.78
C LEU A 195 3.59 -22.08 -10.89
N PRO A 196 2.94 -21.98 -12.06
CA PRO A 196 3.19 -22.89 -13.18
C PRO A 196 4.66 -22.92 -13.60
N PHE A 197 5.32 -21.76 -13.62
CA PHE A 197 6.74 -21.67 -13.96
C PHE A 197 7.61 -22.45 -12.97
N LEU A 198 7.37 -22.31 -11.67
CA LEU A 198 8.07 -23.03 -10.61
C LEU A 198 7.83 -24.54 -10.71
N VAL A 199 6.59 -24.94 -10.92
CA VAL A 199 6.19 -26.34 -11.07
C VAL A 199 6.88 -27.00 -12.26
N LEU A 200 6.92 -26.32 -13.40
CA LEU A 200 7.56 -26.82 -14.62
C LEU A 200 9.08 -26.87 -14.51
N LYS A 201 9.69 -25.86 -13.90
CA LYS A 201 11.14 -25.76 -13.75
C LYS A 201 11.68 -26.75 -12.73
N GLU A 202 11.06 -26.83 -11.57
CA GLU A 202 11.59 -27.60 -10.43
C GLU A 202 11.05 -29.04 -10.37
N ARG A 203 9.98 -29.37 -11.13
CA ARG A 203 9.26 -30.66 -11.07
C ARG A 203 8.83 -31.08 -9.65
N ARG A 204 8.70 -30.12 -8.74
CA ARG A 204 8.37 -30.31 -7.32
C ARG A 204 6.91 -29.95 -6.99
N VAL A 205 5.97 -30.36 -7.85
CA VAL A 205 4.53 -30.04 -7.69
C VAL A 205 4.03 -30.31 -6.27
N ALA A 206 4.28 -31.51 -5.75
CA ALA A 206 3.80 -31.90 -4.43
C ALA A 206 4.39 -31.05 -3.29
N PHE A 207 5.62 -30.55 -3.44
CA PHE A 207 6.27 -29.69 -2.45
C PHE A 207 5.60 -28.33 -2.38
N TYR A 208 5.35 -27.67 -3.53
CA TYR A 208 4.67 -26.38 -3.58
C TYR A 208 3.21 -26.46 -3.15
N LEU A 209 2.49 -27.53 -3.55
CA LEU A 209 1.12 -27.77 -3.08
C LEU A 209 1.03 -27.94 -1.57
N LYS A 210 1.98 -28.66 -0.96
CA LYS A 210 2.04 -28.76 0.51
C LYS A 210 2.26 -27.42 1.18
N GLY A 211 3.11 -26.53 0.60
CA GLY A 211 3.35 -25.20 1.13
C GLY A 211 2.15 -24.24 1.02
N LEU A 212 1.16 -24.55 0.18
CA LEU A 212 -0.09 -23.79 0.06
C LEU A 212 -1.15 -24.21 1.09
N LEU A 213 -1.02 -25.43 1.66
CA LEU A 213 -1.99 -25.99 2.60
C LEU A 213 -1.69 -25.62 4.06
N PHE A 214 -0.57 -24.95 4.33
CA PHE A 214 -0.15 -24.43 5.62
C PHE A 214 -0.12 -22.89 5.64
#